data_5a466db9b399dbf8fdb6b5e7a9f0b964
#
_entry.id   5a466db9b399dbf8fdb6b5e7a9f0b964
#
_cell.length_a   1.000
_cell.length_b   1.000
_cell.length_c   1.000
_cell.angle_alpha   90.00
_cell.angle_beta   90.00
_cell.angle_gamma   90.00
#
_symmetry.space_group_name_H-M   'P 1'
#
loop_
_entity.id
_entity.type
_entity.pdbx_description
1 polymer ?
#
loop_
_entity_poly.entity_id
_entity_poly.type
_entity_poly.pdbx_seq_one_letter_code
_entity_poly.pdbx_strand_id
1 'polypeptide(L)'
;TTVYGRDENGDYTVVIRQMLCSTGTVKNPSDVGDWVLSGRTARWCYFPKWGGHAQYWTKINRSIAFHSVIYNSVNTMDLSVKSYKKLGTRCSHGCIRLTVADAKWIYDHVGKGTVVTIREDLPDDPELRASLELPPLDYKRMLPQVTPEPTATPTYVSGSTPPLPLEQMKKNSSGEAVWYLQSKLKDLGYYTG
;
A
#
# COMPACT_ATOMS: atom_id res chain seq x y z
N THR A 1 12.22 -8.97 8.51
CA THR A 1 13.12 -7.96 7.91
C THR A 1 13.52 -6.94 8.94
N THR A 2 14.82 -6.75 9.16
CA THR A 2 15.34 -5.72 10.06
C THR A 2 16.13 -4.69 9.27
N VAL A 3 15.91 -3.42 9.57
CA VAL A 3 16.66 -2.30 8.99
C VAL A 3 17.61 -1.77 10.06
N TYR A 4 18.86 -1.65 9.69
CA TYR A 4 19.93 -1.14 10.57
C TYR A 4 20.39 0.24 10.10
N GLY A 5 20.60 1.12 11.04
CA GLY A 5 21.34 2.36 10.89
C GLY A 5 22.78 2.21 11.37
N ARG A 6 23.61 3.20 11.05
CA ARG A 6 24.99 3.26 11.52
C ARG A 6 25.06 3.69 12.98
N ASP A 7 25.97 3.08 13.72
CA ASP A 7 26.37 3.54 15.04
C ASP A 7 27.47 4.62 14.97
N GLU A 8 28.01 4.99 16.12
CA GLU A 8 29.08 6.02 16.24
C GLU A 8 30.39 5.61 15.55
N ASN A 9 30.62 4.31 15.37
CA ASN A 9 31.78 3.76 14.68
C ASN A 9 31.58 3.65 13.16
N GLY A 10 30.34 3.87 12.69
CA GLY A 10 29.95 3.72 11.28
C GLY A 10 29.45 2.33 10.91
N ASP A 11 29.34 1.41 11.86
CA ASP A 11 28.86 0.05 11.68
C ASP A 11 27.33 -0.01 11.70
N TYR A 12 26.72 -0.92 10.92
CA TYR A 12 25.27 -1.07 10.85
C TYR A 12 24.75 -1.97 11.98
N THR A 13 24.69 -1.43 13.20
CA THR A 13 24.29 -2.14 14.43
C THR A 13 23.03 -1.58 15.08
N VAL A 14 22.64 -0.35 14.77
CA VAL A 14 21.46 0.31 15.35
C VAL A 14 20.19 -0.17 14.65
N VAL A 15 19.33 -0.88 15.37
CA VAL A 15 18.01 -1.31 14.82
C VAL A 15 17.11 -0.10 14.64
N ILE A 16 16.80 0.23 13.39
CA ILE A 16 15.90 1.33 13.01
C ILE A 16 14.46 0.83 12.94
N ARG A 17 14.24 -0.34 12.33
CA ARG A 17 12.90 -0.88 12.13
C ARG A 17 12.93 -2.40 11.97
N GLN A 18 11.94 -3.06 12.55
CA GLN A 18 11.67 -4.49 12.36
C GLN A 18 10.29 -4.66 11.74
N MET A 19 10.18 -5.58 10.80
CA MET A 19 8.97 -5.75 9.97
C MET A 19 8.68 -7.22 9.78
N LEU A 20 7.42 -7.62 9.97
CA LEU A 20 6.96 -8.95 9.57
C LEU A 20 7.04 -9.07 8.05
N CYS A 21 7.66 -10.13 7.55
CA CYS A 21 7.77 -10.35 6.11
C CYS A 21 7.44 -11.79 5.71
N SER A 22 7.07 -11.97 4.46
CA SER A 22 6.99 -13.28 3.81
C SER A 22 8.07 -13.39 2.76
N THR A 23 8.75 -14.52 2.74
CA THR A 23 9.82 -14.85 1.80
C THR A 23 9.36 -15.91 0.79
N GLY A 24 10.24 -16.28 -0.12
CA GLY A 24 10.01 -17.33 -1.10
C GLY A 24 9.74 -18.71 -0.48
N THR A 25 8.91 -19.49 -1.17
CA THR A 25 8.70 -20.90 -0.81
C THR A 25 9.98 -21.71 -1.01
N VAL A 26 10.00 -22.95 -0.50
CA VAL A 26 11.13 -23.88 -0.73
C VAL A 26 11.40 -24.11 -2.22
N LYS A 27 10.34 -24.16 -3.05
CA LYS A 27 10.46 -24.36 -4.51
C LYS A 27 10.89 -23.08 -5.27
N ASN A 28 10.64 -21.92 -4.71
CA ASN A 28 10.99 -20.62 -5.28
C ASN A 28 11.57 -19.76 -4.16
N PRO A 29 12.79 -20.04 -3.68
CA PRO A 29 13.38 -19.33 -2.56
C PRO A 29 13.67 -17.88 -2.90
N SER A 30 13.78 -17.06 -1.88
CA SER A 30 14.39 -15.74 -2.04
C SER A 30 15.88 -15.89 -2.27
N ASP A 31 16.45 -15.05 -3.15
CA ASP A 31 17.87 -15.14 -3.50
C ASP A 31 18.74 -14.75 -2.28
N VAL A 32 19.42 -15.73 -1.70
CA VAL A 32 20.37 -15.53 -0.58
C VAL A 32 21.60 -14.76 -1.08
N GLY A 33 22.13 -13.88 -0.24
CA GLY A 33 23.32 -13.08 -0.55
C GLY A 33 23.16 -11.59 -0.27
N ASP A 34 24.16 -10.82 -0.68
CA ASP A 34 24.22 -9.38 -0.51
C ASP A 34 23.89 -8.69 -1.83
N TRP A 35 22.90 -7.79 -1.79
CA TRP A 35 22.38 -7.09 -2.95
C TRP A 35 22.42 -5.58 -2.73
N VAL A 36 22.98 -4.84 -3.67
CA VAL A 36 22.99 -3.38 -3.64
C VAL A 36 21.78 -2.84 -4.41
N LEU A 37 20.95 -2.07 -3.74
CA LEU A 37 19.74 -1.51 -4.36
C LEU A 37 20.08 -0.53 -5.47
N SER A 38 19.45 -0.69 -6.64
CA SER A 38 19.62 0.19 -7.80
C SER A 38 18.83 1.49 -7.72
N GLY A 39 17.91 1.60 -6.75
CA GLY A 39 16.97 2.71 -6.62
C GLY A 39 15.74 2.58 -7.55
N ARG A 40 15.54 1.43 -8.23
CA ARG A 40 14.31 1.22 -9.03
C ARG A 40 13.14 0.90 -8.16
N THR A 41 12.12 1.74 -8.25
CA THR A 41 10.87 1.62 -7.48
C THR A 41 9.65 1.80 -8.38
N ALA A 42 8.50 1.33 -7.92
CA ALA A 42 7.21 1.57 -8.54
C ALA A 42 6.09 1.64 -7.50
N ARG A 43 5.21 2.63 -7.63
CA ARG A 43 4.06 2.78 -6.72
C ARG A 43 3.10 1.59 -6.80
N TRP A 44 2.87 1.08 -8.01
CA TRP A 44 2.17 -0.16 -8.31
C TRP A 44 3.00 -1.03 -9.25
N CYS A 45 2.97 -2.34 -9.03
CA CYS A 45 3.51 -3.32 -9.96
C CYS A 45 2.47 -4.39 -10.24
N TYR A 46 2.55 -4.98 -11.43
CA TYR A 46 1.76 -6.13 -11.86
C TYR A 46 2.66 -7.35 -12.04
N PHE A 47 2.18 -8.51 -11.64
CA PHE A 47 2.87 -9.78 -11.78
C PHE A 47 2.17 -10.66 -12.84
N PRO A 48 2.53 -10.55 -14.13
CA PRO A 48 1.78 -11.19 -15.22
C PRO A 48 1.69 -12.73 -15.08
N LYS A 49 2.75 -13.35 -14.57
CA LYS A 49 2.79 -14.83 -14.40
C LYS A 49 1.81 -15.35 -13.36
N TRP A 50 1.42 -14.53 -12.38
CA TRP A 50 0.61 -14.96 -11.23
C TRP A 50 -0.70 -14.18 -11.06
N GLY A 51 -0.93 -13.19 -11.91
CA GLY A 51 -2.16 -12.41 -11.94
C GLY A 51 -2.44 -11.64 -10.66
N GLY A 52 -1.56 -10.72 -10.27
CA GLY A 52 -1.76 -9.91 -9.08
C GLY A 52 -1.01 -8.60 -9.13
N HIS A 53 -1.40 -7.67 -8.27
CA HIS A 53 -0.78 -6.36 -8.14
C HIS A 53 -0.18 -6.20 -6.75
N ALA A 54 0.81 -5.32 -6.60
CA ALA A 54 1.30 -4.90 -5.30
C ALA A 54 1.70 -3.43 -5.32
N GLN A 55 1.71 -2.83 -4.13
CA GLN A 55 2.11 -1.44 -3.93
C GLN A 55 3.55 -1.36 -3.43
N TYR A 56 4.17 -0.20 -3.63
CA TYR A 56 5.47 0.15 -3.07
C TYR A 56 6.56 -0.87 -3.39
N TRP A 57 6.63 -1.22 -4.68
CA TRP A 57 7.64 -2.15 -5.19
C TRP A 57 9.02 -1.49 -5.19
N THR A 58 10.01 -2.12 -4.54
CA THR A 58 11.40 -1.68 -4.48
C THR A 58 12.30 -2.83 -4.90
N LYS A 59 13.00 -2.66 -6.03
CA LYS A 59 13.82 -3.70 -6.64
C LYS A 59 15.02 -4.05 -5.77
N ILE A 60 15.19 -5.32 -5.43
CA ILE A 60 16.39 -5.85 -4.75
C ILE A 60 17.40 -6.24 -5.80
N ASN A 61 17.09 -7.22 -6.65
CA ASN A 61 17.98 -7.69 -7.70
C ASN A 61 17.21 -7.95 -9.01
N ARG A 62 17.73 -8.79 -9.89
CA ARG A 62 17.11 -9.09 -11.19
C ARG A 62 15.74 -9.77 -11.05
N SER A 63 15.56 -10.59 -10.01
CA SER A 63 14.45 -11.52 -9.87
C SER A 63 13.47 -11.13 -8.77
N ILE A 64 13.93 -10.47 -7.70
CA ILE A 64 13.15 -10.22 -6.49
C ILE A 64 13.11 -8.74 -6.08
N ALA A 65 12.07 -8.41 -5.31
CA ALA A 65 11.84 -7.06 -4.80
C ALA A 65 11.14 -7.12 -3.44
N PHE A 66 11.22 -6.02 -2.68
CA PHE A 66 10.26 -5.72 -1.62
C PHE A 66 8.96 -5.20 -2.23
N HIS A 67 7.83 -5.58 -1.67
CA HIS A 67 6.53 -5.01 -2.03
C HIS A 67 5.48 -5.34 -0.97
N SER A 68 4.32 -4.70 -1.03
CA SER A 68 3.19 -4.99 -0.15
C SER A 68 2.64 -6.41 -0.36
N VAL A 69 1.74 -6.85 0.52
CA VAL A 69 0.83 -7.96 0.22
C VAL A 69 0.11 -7.74 -1.11
N ILE A 70 -0.41 -8.83 -1.71
CA ILE A 70 -1.00 -8.79 -3.05
C ILE A 70 -2.39 -8.15 -3.04
N TYR A 71 -2.71 -7.48 -4.13
CA TYR A 71 -4.01 -6.93 -4.49
C TYR A 71 -4.54 -7.63 -5.74
N ASN A 72 -5.86 -7.76 -5.86
CA ASN A 72 -6.47 -8.36 -7.05
C ASN A 72 -6.51 -7.36 -8.22
N SER A 73 -6.55 -6.07 -7.94
CA SER A 73 -6.52 -4.98 -8.92
C SER A 73 -5.69 -3.77 -8.45
N VAL A 74 -5.56 -2.75 -9.30
CA VAL A 74 -4.94 -1.44 -8.95
C VAL A 74 -5.96 -0.60 -8.18
N ASN A 75 -6.44 -1.13 -7.06
CA ASN A 75 -7.36 -0.48 -6.14
C ASN A 75 -6.93 -0.77 -4.71
N THR A 76 -6.74 0.27 -3.90
CA THR A 76 -6.30 0.13 -2.50
C THR A 76 -7.29 -0.60 -1.59
N MET A 77 -8.56 -0.70 -2.00
CA MET A 77 -9.60 -1.43 -1.29
C MET A 77 -9.69 -2.91 -1.70
N ASP A 78 -9.00 -3.32 -2.77
CA ASP A 78 -9.07 -4.67 -3.33
C ASP A 78 -7.88 -5.53 -2.92
N LEU A 79 -7.55 -5.49 -1.63
CA LEU A 79 -6.49 -6.29 -1.02
C LEU A 79 -6.86 -7.77 -1.01
N SER A 80 -5.95 -8.63 -1.44
CA SER A 80 -6.11 -10.07 -1.33
C SER A 80 -6.00 -10.54 0.12
N VAL A 81 -7.13 -10.84 0.73
CA VAL A 81 -7.23 -11.39 2.09
C VAL A 81 -6.38 -12.63 2.28
N LYS A 82 -6.35 -13.51 1.26
CA LYS A 82 -5.50 -14.70 1.25
C LYS A 82 -4.02 -14.36 1.34
N SER A 83 -3.58 -13.30 0.66
CA SER A 83 -2.20 -12.81 0.71
C SER A 83 -1.86 -12.24 2.08
N TYR A 84 -2.77 -11.45 2.65
CA TYR A 84 -2.60 -10.87 3.98
C TYR A 84 -2.47 -11.95 5.07
N LYS A 85 -3.39 -12.92 5.11
CA LYS A 85 -3.38 -14.02 6.09
C LYS A 85 -2.13 -14.90 6.04
N LYS A 86 -1.41 -14.89 4.92
CA LYS A 86 -0.15 -15.63 4.74
C LYS A 86 1.10 -14.81 5.07
N LEU A 87 0.95 -13.53 5.42
CA LEU A 87 2.10 -12.71 5.78
C LEU A 87 2.77 -13.29 7.04
N GLY A 88 4.11 -13.29 7.04
CA GLY A 88 4.91 -13.95 8.07
C GLY A 88 5.30 -15.40 7.75
N THR A 89 4.83 -15.96 6.62
CA THR A 89 5.17 -17.33 6.19
C THR A 89 5.96 -17.34 4.88
N ARG A 90 6.59 -18.47 4.55
CA ARG A 90 7.22 -18.69 3.24
C ARG A 90 6.14 -18.94 2.18
N CYS A 91 5.69 -17.92 1.48
CA CYS A 91 4.55 -18.01 0.57
C CYS A 91 4.68 -17.27 -0.76
N SER A 92 5.82 -16.62 -1.01
CA SER A 92 6.06 -15.89 -2.26
C SER A 92 6.79 -16.76 -3.30
N HIS A 93 7.02 -16.19 -4.48
CA HIS A 93 7.86 -16.76 -5.53
C HIS A 93 9.25 -16.11 -5.56
N GLY A 94 9.78 -15.74 -4.38
CA GLY A 94 11.08 -15.14 -4.19
C GLY A 94 11.04 -13.73 -3.62
N CYS A 95 10.07 -12.90 -3.99
CA CYS A 95 9.94 -11.54 -3.46
C CYS A 95 9.69 -11.51 -1.95
N ILE A 96 10.11 -10.42 -1.31
CA ILE A 96 9.86 -10.15 0.10
C ILE A 96 8.55 -9.35 0.23
N ARG A 97 7.52 -10.01 0.75
CA ARG A 97 6.21 -9.37 0.98
C ARG A 97 6.15 -8.77 2.37
N LEU A 98 5.60 -7.58 2.47
CA LEU A 98 5.49 -6.79 3.69
C LEU A 98 4.04 -6.32 3.88
N THR A 99 3.73 -5.75 5.05
CA THR A 99 2.53 -4.93 5.19
C THR A 99 2.59 -3.77 4.20
N VAL A 100 1.45 -3.15 3.91
CA VAL A 100 1.41 -1.95 3.06
C VAL A 100 2.23 -0.81 3.67
N ALA A 101 2.12 -0.64 5.00
CA ALA A 101 2.84 0.39 5.74
C ALA A 101 4.36 0.18 5.70
N ASP A 102 4.82 -1.07 5.88
CA ASP A 102 6.25 -1.40 5.86
C ASP A 102 6.84 -1.34 4.45
N ALA A 103 6.10 -1.80 3.44
CA ALA A 103 6.51 -1.65 2.05
C ALA A 103 6.62 -0.18 1.64
N LYS A 104 5.66 0.66 2.10
CA LYS A 104 5.73 2.10 1.92
C LYS A 104 6.95 2.71 2.60
N TRP A 105 7.23 2.30 3.83
CA TRP A 105 8.38 2.80 4.57
C TRP A 105 9.70 2.48 3.85
N ILE A 106 9.89 1.24 3.35
CA ILE A 106 11.06 0.88 2.54
C ILE A 106 11.13 1.73 1.27
N TYR A 107 10.01 1.86 0.56
CA TYR A 107 9.92 2.65 -0.67
C TYR A 107 10.33 4.11 -0.48
N ASP A 108 9.97 4.70 0.67
CA ASP A 108 10.22 6.12 0.96
C ASP A 108 11.63 6.38 1.54
N HIS A 109 12.20 5.41 2.29
CA HIS A 109 13.41 5.65 3.10
C HIS A 109 14.63 4.85 2.67
N VAL A 110 14.46 3.77 1.90
CA VAL A 110 15.56 2.88 1.53
C VAL A 110 15.95 3.10 0.07
N GLY A 111 17.00 3.89 -0.13
CA GLY A 111 17.39 4.40 -1.44
C GLY A 111 18.43 3.55 -2.17
N LYS A 112 18.88 4.07 -3.33
CA LYS A 112 19.98 3.52 -4.12
C LYS A 112 21.25 3.41 -3.26
N GLY A 113 21.98 2.30 -3.42
CA GLY A 113 23.23 2.04 -2.70
C GLY A 113 23.05 1.33 -1.36
N THR A 114 21.82 1.18 -0.84
CA THR A 114 21.57 0.38 0.37
C THR A 114 21.89 -1.08 0.08
N VAL A 115 22.60 -1.73 1.01
CA VAL A 115 22.88 -3.16 0.97
C VAL A 115 21.72 -3.92 1.61
N VAL A 116 21.22 -4.93 0.92
CA VAL A 116 20.21 -5.86 1.41
C VAL A 116 20.84 -7.23 1.52
N THR A 117 21.00 -7.74 2.74
CA THR A 117 21.49 -9.08 3.02
C THR A 117 20.33 -10.03 3.25
N ILE A 118 20.21 -11.08 2.43
CA ILE A 118 19.21 -12.14 2.57
C ILE A 118 19.93 -13.40 3.07
N ARG A 119 19.49 -13.94 4.19
CA ARG A 119 20.10 -15.10 4.86
C ARG A 119 19.05 -16.14 5.23
N GLU A 120 19.44 -17.41 5.27
CA GLU A 120 18.63 -18.56 5.73
C GLU A 120 19.23 -19.29 6.93
N ASP A 121 20.40 -18.87 7.40
CA ASP A 121 21.18 -19.50 8.47
C ASP A 121 20.97 -18.84 9.84
N LEU A 122 20.14 -17.81 9.94
CA LEU A 122 19.82 -17.19 11.21
C LEU A 122 18.77 -18.04 11.98
N PRO A 123 18.92 -18.15 13.31
CA PRO A 123 17.92 -18.83 14.14
C PRO A 123 16.55 -18.13 14.04
N ASP A 124 15.50 -18.91 14.19
CA ASP A 124 14.15 -18.34 14.31
C ASP A 124 14.04 -17.59 15.67
N ASP A 125 13.36 -16.45 15.64
CA ASP A 125 13.08 -15.61 16.80
C ASP A 125 11.57 -15.54 17.02
N PRO A 126 11.00 -16.47 17.81
CA PRO A 126 9.57 -16.53 18.02
C PRO A 126 9.03 -15.35 18.83
N GLU A 127 9.81 -14.75 19.72
CA GLU A 127 9.39 -13.60 20.51
C GLU A 127 9.26 -12.35 19.62
N LEU A 128 10.28 -12.09 18.82
CA LEU A 128 10.22 -11.02 17.82
C LEU A 128 9.07 -11.24 16.84
N ARG A 129 8.87 -12.47 16.37
CA ARG A 129 7.77 -12.81 15.48
C ARG A 129 6.41 -12.51 16.12
N ALA A 130 6.20 -12.89 17.37
CA ALA A 130 4.97 -12.61 18.12
C ALA A 130 4.74 -11.11 18.32
N SER A 131 5.81 -10.34 18.59
CA SER A 131 5.73 -8.88 18.75
C SER A 131 5.34 -8.15 17.45
N LEU A 132 5.57 -8.76 16.28
CA LEU A 132 5.25 -8.24 14.96
C LEU A 132 3.94 -8.82 14.39
N GLU A 133 3.18 -9.58 15.17
CA GLU A 133 1.93 -10.18 14.75
C GLU A 133 0.93 -9.12 14.29
N LEU A 134 0.26 -9.42 13.17
CA LEU A 134 -0.66 -8.49 12.57
C LEU A 134 -2.04 -8.57 13.22
N PRO A 135 -2.71 -7.44 13.41
CA PRO A 135 -4.09 -7.46 13.84
C PRO A 135 -4.96 -8.14 12.77
N PRO A 136 -6.05 -8.80 13.17
CA PRO A 136 -7.01 -9.34 12.22
C PRO A 136 -7.55 -8.22 11.32
N LEU A 137 -7.80 -8.53 10.04
CA LEU A 137 -8.40 -7.59 9.11
C LEU A 137 -9.81 -7.21 9.59
N ASP A 138 -10.02 -5.94 9.84
CA ASP A 138 -11.35 -5.40 10.12
C ASP A 138 -12.07 -5.10 8.79
N TYR A 139 -12.80 -6.09 8.30
CA TYR A 139 -13.56 -5.97 7.04
C TYR A 139 -14.63 -4.89 7.09
N LYS A 140 -15.18 -4.58 8.28
CA LYS A 140 -16.19 -3.53 8.42
C LYS A 140 -15.59 -2.15 8.15
N ARG A 141 -14.31 -1.94 8.51
CA ARG A 141 -13.57 -0.73 8.18
C ARG A 141 -13.12 -0.66 6.72
N MET A 142 -12.97 -1.81 6.06
CA MET A 142 -12.53 -1.87 4.66
C MET A 142 -13.70 -1.72 3.66
N LEU A 143 -14.92 -1.94 4.09
CA LEU A 143 -16.09 -1.62 3.27
C LEU A 143 -16.21 -0.09 3.17
N PRO A 144 -16.55 0.45 1.99
CA PRO A 144 -16.93 1.85 1.89
C PRO A 144 -17.96 2.11 2.98
N GLN A 145 -17.64 3.03 3.91
CA GLN A 145 -18.64 3.49 4.87
C GLN A 145 -19.73 4.12 4.01
N VAL A 146 -20.83 3.42 3.82
CA VAL A 146 -22.05 4.04 3.34
C VAL A 146 -22.43 5.01 4.45
N THR A 147 -21.94 6.24 4.33
CA THR A 147 -22.45 7.33 5.15
C THR A 147 -23.96 7.32 4.88
N PRO A 148 -24.82 7.07 5.88
CA PRO A 148 -26.23 7.18 5.64
C PRO A 148 -26.43 8.58 5.07
N GLU A 149 -26.97 8.62 3.85
CA GLU A 149 -27.33 9.87 3.21
C GLU A 149 -28.14 10.64 4.26
N PRO A 150 -27.75 11.88 4.61
CA PRO A 150 -28.54 12.63 5.58
C PRO A 150 -29.96 12.70 5.01
N THR A 151 -30.87 12.04 5.68
CA THR A 151 -32.31 12.12 5.41
C THR A 151 -32.79 13.49 5.88
N ALA A 152 -32.16 14.53 5.38
CA ALA A 152 -32.68 15.87 5.43
C ALA A 152 -33.45 16.05 4.13
N THR A 153 -34.74 15.86 4.22
CA THR A 153 -35.64 16.42 3.20
C THR A 153 -35.28 17.89 3.06
N PRO A 154 -34.75 18.33 1.91
CA PRO A 154 -34.41 19.74 1.77
C PRO A 154 -35.69 20.53 1.93
N THR A 155 -35.73 21.38 2.93
CA THR A 155 -36.80 22.37 3.07
C THR A 155 -36.65 23.36 1.93
N TYR A 156 -37.47 23.23 0.92
CA TYR A 156 -37.50 24.14 -0.22
C TYR A 156 -37.82 25.55 0.24
N VAL A 157 -36.85 26.46 0.08
CA VAL A 157 -37.16 27.89 0.10
C VAL A 157 -37.66 28.24 -1.29
N SER A 158 -38.90 28.75 -1.36
CA SER A 158 -39.57 29.14 -2.60
C SER A 158 -38.65 30.07 -3.41
N GLY A 159 -38.29 29.64 -4.64
CA GLY A 159 -37.48 30.40 -5.59
C GLY A 159 -36.13 29.81 -5.99
N SER A 160 -35.70 28.69 -5.43
CA SER A 160 -34.46 28.03 -5.86
C SER A 160 -34.75 26.83 -6.75
N THR A 161 -34.16 26.80 -7.95
CA THR A 161 -34.22 25.64 -8.86
C THR A 161 -33.48 24.49 -8.19
N PRO A 162 -34.08 23.27 -8.06
CA PRO A 162 -33.41 22.14 -7.48
C PRO A 162 -32.16 21.76 -8.29
N PRO A 163 -31.03 21.50 -7.64
CA PRO A 163 -29.84 21.03 -8.34
C PRO A 163 -30.14 19.66 -8.98
N LEU A 164 -29.75 19.49 -10.23
CA LEU A 164 -29.80 18.18 -10.90
C LEU A 164 -28.91 17.20 -10.12
N PRO A 165 -29.32 15.91 -10.02
CA PRO A 165 -28.48 14.88 -9.39
C PRO A 165 -27.08 14.84 -10.03
N LEU A 166 -26.04 14.81 -9.17
CA LEU A 166 -24.63 14.78 -9.63
C LEU A 166 -24.34 13.58 -10.55
N GLU A 167 -25.09 12.51 -10.42
CA GLU A 167 -25.01 11.30 -11.25
C GLU A 167 -25.29 11.56 -12.74
N GLN A 168 -25.99 12.64 -13.07
CA GLN A 168 -26.27 13.01 -14.45
C GLN A 168 -25.20 13.90 -15.09
N MET A 169 -24.24 14.38 -14.31
CA MET A 169 -23.14 15.20 -14.84
C MET A 169 -22.01 14.33 -15.37
N LYS A 170 -21.64 14.55 -16.63
CA LYS A 170 -20.52 13.89 -17.31
C LYS A 170 -19.44 14.92 -17.66
N LYS A 171 -18.26 14.44 -18.03
CA LYS A 171 -17.22 15.30 -18.61
C LYS A 171 -17.82 16.05 -19.81
N ASN A 172 -17.66 17.37 -19.83
CA ASN A 172 -18.24 18.31 -20.81
C ASN A 172 -19.75 18.67 -20.61
N SER A 173 -20.34 18.32 -19.47
CA SER A 173 -21.63 18.87 -19.08
C SER A 173 -21.53 20.40 -18.95
N SER A 174 -22.60 21.11 -19.33
CA SER A 174 -22.73 22.56 -19.16
C SER A 174 -24.11 22.89 -18.58
N GLY A 175 -24.28 24.13 -18.12
CA GLY A 175 -25.55 24.60 -17.59
C GLY A 175 -25.55 24.85 -16.07
N GLU A 176 -26.75 25.15 -15.54
CA GLU A 176 -26.91 25.60 -14.12
C GLU A 176 -26.35 24.61 -13.07
N ALA A 177 -26.49 23.30 -13.31
CA ALA A 177 -25.98 22.30 -12.40
C ALA A 177 -24.45 22.31 -12.32
N VAL A 178 -23.76 22.54 -13.44
CA VAL A 178 -22.30 22.67 -13.47
C VAL A 178 -21.86 23.96 -12.78
N TRP A 179 -22.54 25.05 -13.07
CA TRP A 179 -22.29 26.33 -12.41
C TRP A 179 -22.50 26.26 -10.90
N TYR A 180 -23.56 25.61 -10.45
CA TYR A 180 -23.83 25.37 -9.02
C TYR A 180 -22.72 24.58 -8.35
N LEU A 181 -22.27 23.47 -8.97
CA LEU A 181 -21.17 22.66 -8.46
C LEU A 181 -19.87 23.48 -8.36
N GLN A 182 -19.54 24.23 -9.42
CA GLN A 182 -18.33 25.06 -9.44
C GLN A 182 -18.38 26.17 -8.37
N SER A 183 -19.54 26.78 -8.16
CA SER A 183 -19.73 27.77 -7.10
C SER A 183 -19.52 27.16 -5.72
N LYS A 184 -20.08 25.97 -5.47
CA LYS A 184 -19.89 25.28 -4.20
C LYS A 184 -18.44 24.83 -3.96
N LEU A 185 -17.76 24.36 -4.98
CA LEU A 185 -16.34 24.00 -4.90
C LEU A 185 -15.47 25.24 -4.65
N LYS A 186 -15.85 26.41 -5.21
CA LYS A 186 -15.18 27.68 -4.97
C LYS A 186 -15.37 28.13 -3.51
N ASP A 187 -16.61 28.07 -2.98
CA ASP A 187 -16.91 28.40 -1.58
C ASP A 187 -16.13 27.52 -0.58
N LEU A 188 -15.87 26.27 -0.95
CA LEU A 188 -15.09 25.31 -0.18
C LEU A 188 -13.58 25.38 -0.41
N GLY A 189 -13.09 26.26 -1.31
CA GLY A 189 -11.68 26.44 -1.61
C GLY A 189 -11.06 25.42 -2.56
N TYR A 190 -11.87 24.55 -3.20
CA TYR A 190 -11.39 23.53 -4.15
C TYR A 190 -11.34 23.99 -5.60
N TYR A 191 -11.87 25.16 -5.91
CA TYR A 191 -11.92 25.70 -7.26
C TYR A 191 -11.65 27.22 -7.24
N THR A 192 -10.68 27.66 -8.04
CA THR A 192 -10.25 29.07 -8.08
C THR A 192 -10.78 29.87 -9.28
N GLY A 193 -11.53 29.25 -10.19
CA GLY A 193 -12.11 29.89 -11.38
C GLY A 193 -11.33 29.61 -12.62
#